data_5596060491fa76d9d3d20e26663174b8
#
_entry.id   5596060491fa76d9d3d20e26663174b8
#
_cell.length_a   1.000
_cell.length_b   1.000
_cell.length_c   1.000
_cell.angle_alpha   90.00
_cell.angle_beta   90.00
_cell.angle_gamma   90.00
#
_symmetry.space_group_name_H-M   'P 1'
#
loop_
_entity.id
_entity.type
_entity.pdbx_description
1 polymer ?
#
loop_
_entity_poly.entity_id
_entity_poly.type
_entity_poly.pdbx_seq_one_letter_code
_entity_poly.pdbx_strand_id
1 'polypeptide(L)'
;MKLPTKIRVGRRWYSVEVVEAMLDKRDMGRVHYDEQRIRLGRTSNITGRQFKPEEITDTFWHEVVHTILRDMGEHRLNSNEAFVTKFANRLTEAIQHAKFE
;
A
#
# COMPACT_ATOMS: atom_id res chain seq x y z
N MET A 1 -9.72 7.50 -6.72
CA MET A 1 -9.33 6.26 -7.41
C MET A 1 -9.89 5.06 -6.68
N LYS A 2 -10.45 4.14 -7.42
CA LYS A 2 -11.00 2.92 -6.84
C LYS A 2 -9.87 1.89 -6.62
N LEU A 3 -9.84 1.29 -5.44
CA LEU A 3 -8.84 0.26 -5.13
C LEU A 3 -9.20 -1.05 -5.83
N PRO A 4 -8.21 -1.79 -6.33
CA PRO A 4 -8.48 -3.13 -6.85
C PRO A 4 -8.78 -4.10 -5.69
N THR A 5 -9.45 -5.20 -5.99
CA THR A 5 -9.68 -6.26 -5.01
C THR A 5 -8.49 -7.23 -4.95
N LYS A 6 -7.68 -7.25 -5.98
CA LYS A 6 -6.43 -8.00 -6.00
C LYS A 6 -5.47 -7.38 -7.01
N ILE A 7 -4.19 -7.62 -6.82
CA ILE A 7 -3.13 -7.11 -7.67
C ILE A 7 -2.05 -8.19 -7.81
N ARG A 8 -1.48 -8.29 -9.00
CA ARG A 8 -0.39 -9.21 -9.25
C ARG A 8 0.93 -8.46 -9.22
N VAL A 9 1.87 -8.96 -8.42
CA VAL A 9 3.25 -8.47 -8.38
C VAL A 9 4.18 -9.65 -8.66
N GLY A 10 4.97 -9.53 -9.73
CA GLY A 10 5.74 -10.66 -10.19
C GLY A 10 4.81 -11.79 -10.61
N ARG A 11 4.98 -12.97 -9.99
CA ARG A 11 4.15 -14.14 -10.27
C ARG A 11 3.08 -14.39 -9.22
N ARG A 12 2.96 -13.49 -8.23
CA ARG A 12 2.06 -13.69 -7.09
C ARG A 12 0.90 -12.73 -7.13
N TRP A 13 -0.28 -13.25 -6.83
CA TRP A 13 -1.47 -12.46 -6.65
C TRP A 13 -1.64 -12.14 -5.19
N TYR A 14 -1.95 -10.88 -4.90
CA TYR A 14 -2.24 -10.40 -3.54
C TYR A 14 -3.68 -9.91 -3.50
N SER A 15 -4.44 -10.38 -2.51
CA SER A 15 -5.76 -9.83 -2.26
C SER A 15 -5.61 -8.48 -1.54
N VAL A 16 -6.53 -7.57 -1.80
CA VAL A 16 -6.55 -6.24 -1.20
C VAL A 16 -7.80 -6.13 -0.33
N GLU A 17 -7.61 -5.79 0.92
CA GLU A 17 -8.68 -5.79 1.91
C GLU A 17 -8.59 -4.52 2.75
N VAL A 18 -9.73 -3.84 2.91
CA VAL A 18 -9.83 -2.67 3.80
C VAL A 18 -10.49 -3.15 5.09
N VAL A 19 -9.78 -3.01 6.20
CA VAL A 19 -10.27 -3.37 7.53
C VAL A 19 -10.59 -2.11 8.32
N GLU A 20 -11.39 -2.23 9.39
CA GLU A 20 -11.78 -1.05 10.17
C GLU A 20 -10.57 -0.33 10.74
N ALA A 21 -9.66 -1.07 11.38
CA ALA A 21 -8.41 -0.52 11.89
C ALA A 21 -7.34 -1.61 11.91
N MET A 22 -6.07 -1.20 11.74
CA MET A 22 -4.96 -2.13 11.83
C MET A 22 -4.72 -2.52 13.30
N LEU A 23 -4.27 -3.76 13.52
CA LEU A 23 -4.00 -4.25 14.87
C LEU A 23 -2.73 -3.64 15.45
N ASP A 24 -1.73 -3.45 14.61
CA ASP A 24 -0.44 -2.90 15.02
C ASP A 24 -0.50 -1.38 15.10
N LYS A 25 -0.09 -0.83 16.23
CA LYS A 25 -0.01 0.63 16.40
C LYS A 25 0.94 1.21 15.37
N ARG A 26 0.55 2.32 14.76
CA ARG A 26 1.29 3.07 13.74
C ARG A 26 1.18 2.52 12.32
N ASP A 27 0.61 1.34 12.13
CA ASP A 27 0.39 0.84 10.77
C ASP A 27 -0.89 1.45 10.20
N MET A 28 -0.77 2.03 9.01
CA MET A 28 -1.94 2.42 8.21
C MET A 28 -2.30 1.30 7.24
N GLY A 29 -1.33 0.46 6.90
CA GLY A 29 -1.49 -0.70 6.04
C GLY A 29 -0.31 -1.65 6.21
N ARG A 30 -0.46 -2.86 5.71
CA ARG A 30 0.60 -3.87 5.80
C ARG A 30 0.42 -4.94 4.74
N VAL A 31 1.55 -5.45 4.23
CA VAL A 31 1.56 -6.63 3.38
C VAL A 31 1.84 -7.86 4.25
N HIS A 32 0.99 -8.86 4.13
CA HIS A 32 1.21 -10.18 4.73
C HIS A 32 1.67 -11.10 3.60
N TYR A 33 2.97 -11.26 3.47
CA TYR A 33 3.55 -11.97 2.32
C TYR A 33 3.18 -13.45 2.28
N ASP A 34 3.14 -14.10 3.45
CA ASP A 34 2.77 -15.52 3.53
C ASP A 34 1.33 -15.77 3.10
N GLU A 35 0.45 -14.86 3.45
CA GLU A 35 -0.98 -14.94 3.09
C GLU A 35 -1.26 -14.32 1.73
N GLN A 36 -0.29 -13.66 1.13
CA GLN A 36 -0.45 -12.91 -0.12
C GLN A 36 -1.61 -11.93 -0.02
N ARG A 37 -1.55 -11.06 1.00
CA ARG A 37 -2.65 -10.16 1.33
C ARG A 37 -2.12 -8.78 1.71
N ILE A 38 -2.76 -7.74 1.16
CA ILE A 38 -2.51 -6.35 1.53
C ILE A 38 -3.71 -5.87 2.33
N ARG A 39 -3.48 -5.46 3.56
CA ARG A 39 -4.52 -4.90 4.44
C ARG A 39 -4.31 -3.42 4.64
N LEU A 40 -5.40 -2.68 4.54
CA LEU A 40 -5.41 -1.22 4.70
C LEU A 40 -6.42 -0.85 5.78
N GLY A 41 -6.03 0.02 6.69
CA GLY A 41 -6.92 0.49 7.74
C GLY A 41 -7.82 1.61 7.22
N ARG A 42 -9.09 1.56 7.59
CA ARG A 42 -10.05 2.62 7.29
C ARG A 42 -9.94 3.77 8.28
N THR A 43 -9.60 3.47 9.52
CA THR A 43 -9.45 4.44 10.59
C THR A 43 -8.08 4.32 11.24
N SER A 44 -7.63 5.43 11.84
CA SER A 44 -6.42 5.42 12.67
C SER A 44 -6.67 4.58 13.92
N ASN A 45 -5.78 3.63 14.19
CA ASN A 45 -5.84 2.83 15.42
C ASN A 45 -5.27 3.56 16.63
N ILE A 46 -4.83 4.82 16.44
CA ILE A 46 -4.34 5.67 17.52
C ILE A 46 -5.41 6.66 17.95
N THR A 47 -6.03 7.35 16.97
CA THR A 47 -6.98 8.45 17.24
C THR A 47 -8.43 8.08 16.92
N GLY A 48 -8.67 6.99 16.19
CA GLY A 48 -10.00 6.62 15.71
C GLY A 48 -10.48 7.47 14.54
N ARG A 49 -9.66 8.42 14.07
CA ARG A 49 -10.03 9.29 12.93
C ARG A 49 -10.14 8.46 11.65
N GLN A 50 -11.18 8.70 10.87
CA GLN A 50 -11.31 8.09 9.55
C GLN A 50 -10.25 8.65 8.61
N PHE A 51 -9.57 7.77 7.89
CA PHE A 51 -8.67 8.20 6.83
C PHE A 51 -9.48 8.64 5.62
N LYS A 52 -8.99 9.67 4.94
CA LYS A 52 -9.56 10.10 3.67
C LYS A 52 -9.30 9.06 2.59
N PRO A 53 -10.15 8.96 1.57
CA PRO A 53 -9.90 8.03 0.46
C PRO A 53 -8.52 8.18 -0.16
N GLU A 54 -7.99 9.41 -0.26
CA GLU A 54 -6.65 9.67 -0.79
C GLU A 54 -5.57 9.09 0.10
N GLU A 55 -5.76 9.13 1.42
CA GLU A 55 -4.81 8.55 2.37
C GLU A 55 -4.76 7.03 2.24
N ILE A 56 -5.92 6.39 2.07
CA ILE A 56 -6.00 4.94 1.91
C ILE A 56 -5.34 4.52 0.58
N THR A 57 -5.61 5.25 -0.48
CA THR A 57 -5.00 4.99 -1.80
C THR A 57 -3.49 5.14 -1.75
N ASP A 58 -3.00 6.18 -1.08
CA ASP A 58 -1.57 6.42 -0.92
C ASP A 58 -0.92 5.28 -0.12
N THR A 59 -1.57 4.83 0.94
CA THR A 59 -1.12 3.69 1.74
C THR A 59 -1.08 2.42 0.90
N PHE A 60 -2.09 2.20 0.06
CA PHE A 60 -2.13 1.05 -0.84
C PHE A 60 -0.88 1.01 -1.74
N TRP A 61 -0.58 2.11 -2.41
CA TRP A 61 0.58 2.17 -3.31
C TRP A 61 1.90 2.06 -2.55
N HIS A 62 1.95 2.57 -1.31
CA HIS A 62 3.11 2.40 -0.45
C HIS A 62 3.39 0.90 -0.21
N GLU A 63 2.34 0.12 0.10
CA GLU A 63 2.49 -1.31 0.30
C GLU A 63 2.82 -2.05 -1.01
N VAL A 64 2.29 -1.60 -2.14
CA VAL A 64 2.63 -2.16 -3.45
C VAL A 64 4.11 -1.94 -3.77
N VAL A 65 4.64 -0.76 -3.47
CA VAL A 65 6.07 -0.48 -3.68
C VAL A 65 6.93 -1.42 -2.84
N HIS A 66 6.58 -1.63 -1.57
CA HIS A 66 7.28 -2.61 -0.74
C HIS A 66 7.25 -4.01 -1.37
N THR A 67 6.09 -4.40 -1.87
CA THR A 67 5.89 -5.72 -2.49
C THR A 67 6.74 -5.88 -3.75
N ILE A 68 6.79 -4.85 -4.59
CA ILE A 68 7.60 -4.85 -5.82
C ILE A 68 9.09 -4.94 -5.48
N LEU A 69 9.54 -4.13 -4.54
CA LEU A 69 10.96 -4.13 -4.15
C LEU A 69 11.37 -5.47 -3.58
N ARG A 70 10.50 -6.10 -2.80
CA ARG A 70 10.74 -7.45 -2.29
C ARG A 70 10.84 -8.47 -3.42
N ASP A 71 9.91 -8.41 -4.37
CA ASP A 71 9.91 -9.32 -5.53
C ASP A 71 11.19 -9.17 -6.36
N MET A 72 11.69 -7.94 -6.49
CA MET A 72 12.93 -7.64 -7.20
C MET A 72 14.19 -8.02 -6.42
N GLY A 73 14.06 -8.35 -5.14
CA GLY A 73 15.21 -8.61 -4.29
C GLY A 73 15.96 -7.36 -3.85
N GLU A 74 15.34 -6.19 -3.98
CA GLU A 74 15.95 -4.90 -3.62
C GLU A 74 15.74 -4.60 -2.14
N HIS A 75 16.37 -5.40 -1.27
CA HIS A 75 16.14 -5.36 0.17
C HIS A 75 16.59 -4.04 0.81
N ARG A 76 17.69 -3.48 0.33
CA ARG A 76 18.20 -2.22 0.86
C ARG A 76 17.23 -1.07 0.59
N LEU A 77 16.73 -0.96 -0.63
CA LEU A 77 15.72 0.05 -0.97
C LEU A 77 14.42 -0.21 -0.22
N ASN A 78 14.04 -1.47 -0.08
CA ASN A 78 12.82 -1.85 0.60
C ASN A 78 12.84 -1.47 2.09
N SER A 79 14.00 -1.45 2.74
CA SER A 79 14.13 -1.02 4.13
C SER A 79 14.26 0.49 4.28
N ASN A 80 14.38 1.23 3.20
CA ASN A 80 14.51 2.68 3.23
C ASN A 80 13.12 3.32 3.15
N GLU A 81 12.49 3.56 4.31
CA GLU A 81 11.13 4.11 4.36
C GLU A 81 11.03 5.50 3.72
N ALA A 82 12.08 6.33 3.81
CA ALA A 82 12.06 7.63 3.16
C ALA A 82 11.98 7.49 1.64
N PHE A 83 12.72 6.55 1.08
CA PHE A 83 12.67 6.26 -0.36
C PHE A 83 11.29 5.71 -0.75
N VAL A 84 10.80 4.71 -0.03
CA VAL A 84 9.51 4.07 -0.32
C VAL A 84 8.38 5.09 -0.27
N THR A 85 8.36 5.93 0.75
CA THR A 85 7.33 6.97 0.91
C THR A 85 7.34 7.95 -0.25
N LYS A 86 8.52 8.46 -0.61
CA LYS A 86 8.65 9.41 -1.73
C LYS A 86 8.24 8.77 -3.05
N PHE A 87 8.71 7.57 -3.29
CA PHE A 87 8.41 6.87 -4.54
C PHE A 87 6.91 6.58 -4.65
N ALA A 88 6.31 6.06 -3.58
CA ALA A 88 4.88 5.75 -3.56
C ALA A 88 4.03 7.00 -3.78
N ASN A 89 4.39 8.11 -3.16
CA ASN A 89 3.67 9.38 -3.35
C ASN A 89 3.71 9.83 -4.81
N ARG A 90 4.86 9.75 -5.45
CA ARG A 90 5.02 10.13 -6.86
C ARG A 90 4.28 9.18 -7.78
N LEU A 91 4.33 7.88 -7.47
CA LEU A 91 3.61 6.86 -8.24
C LEU A 91 2.10 7.07 -8.15
N THR A 92 1.58 7.30 -6.96
CA THR A 92 0.15 7.57 -6.74
C THR A 92 -0.29 8.79 -7.56
N GLU A 93 0.47 9.86 -7.49
CA GLU A 93 0.20 11.08 -8.22
C GLU A 93 0.20 10.85 -9.74
N ALA A 94 1.19 10.11 -10.23
CA ALA A 94 1.29 9.80 -11.65
C ALA A 94 0.10 8.98 -12.14
N ILE A 95 -0.32 7.98 -11.36
CA ILE A 95 -1.46 7.13 -11.71
C ILE A 95 -2.76 7.93 -11.71
N GLN A 96 -2.97 8.78 -10.70
CA GLN A 96 -4.18 9.58 -10.59
C GLN A 96 -4.33 10.59 -11.71
N HIS A 97 -3.23 11.07 -12.26
CA HIS A 97 -3.24 12.06 -13.34
C HIS A 97 -2.96 11.45 -14.72
N ALA A 98 -2.87 10.14 -14.82
CA ALA A 98 -2.70 9.46 -16.10
C ALA A 98 -3.98 9.59 -16.93
N LYS A 99 -3.79 9.82 -18.22
CA LYS A 99 -4.91 9.88 -19.18
C LYS A 99 -4.78 8.70 -20.12
N PHE A 100 -5.85 7.93 -20.20
CA PHE A 100 -5.94 6.78 -21.08
C PHE A 100 -6.93 7.09 -22.21
N GLU A 101 -6.49 6.92 -23.43
CA GLU A 101 -7.30 7.25 -24.61
C GLU A 101 -7.67 6.01 -25.40
#